data_6a8605e873bfccd00f5cecdcd6c2b4fd
#
_entry.id   6a8605e873bfccd00f5cecdcd6c2b4fd
#
_cell.length_a   1.000
_cell.length_b   1.000
_cell.length_c   1.000
_cell.angle_alpha   90.00
_cell.angle_beta   90.00
_cell.angle_gamma   90.00
#
_symmetry.space_group_name_H-M   'P 1'
#
loop_
_entity.id
_entity.type
_entity.pdbx_description
1 polymer ?
#
loop_
_entity_poly.entity_id
_entity_poly.type
_entity_poly.pdbx_seq_one_letter_code
_entity_poly.pdbx_strand_id
1 'polypeptide(L)'
;MAANQDAPTSVFVTAKAATRTSPEENVVLRATADAGQTTQPTFLVTADNFVRAESDRLFASFYPQAFGKFQHFRALASLDEQHVQRQNRDTLYSPAVFDLDAGPVTISLPDAGLRFMTLTVFNEDHYTPGSEYGSGEHVVNREKAGTRYALVALRILVDPNDPKDVATAHALQDAVVVHQSSPGRLEIPDWDETSHKKVRDALTVLGSTLPDFNGAAGLPGQVDPVRHLIVTATGWGLNTAKDAVYLNVTPSRNDGTTVHTLTVPAAIPVDGFWSISLYNAEGYFQKNDLNSYTVNNLTAKKDPDGSVKVQFGGCDPGIPNCLPIMKGWNYMVRLYRPRPEILNGQWKFPDAQPAR
;
A
#
# COMPACT_ATOMS: atom_id res chain seq x y z
N MET A 1 -49.04 -49.12 4.96
CA MET A 1 -48.47 -48.39 3.80
C MET A 1 -47.39 -47.56 4.30
N ALA A 2 -46.15 -47.98 4.08
CA ALA A 2 -44.93 -47.31 4.55
C ALA A 2 -44.47 -46.29 3.51
N ALA A 3 -44.24 -45.07 3.95
CA ALA A 3 -43.59 -44.05 3.14
C ALA A 3 -42.08 -44.03 3.48
N ASN A 4 -41.31 -44.32 2.47
CA ASN A 4 -39.85 -44.31 2.47
C ASN A 4 -39.38 -42.86 2.45
N GLN A 5 -38.57 -42.43 3.43
CA GLN A 5 -37.87 -41.16 3.39
C GLN A 5 -36.38 -41.45 3.11
N ASP A 6 -35.97 -41.15 1.87
CA ASP A 6 -34.57 -41.16 1.49
C ASP A 6 -33.89 -39.91 2.03
N ALA A 7 -32.95 -40.11 2.93
CA ALA A 7 -32.04 -39.07 3.41
C ALA A 7 -30.90 -38.82 2.38
N PRO A 8 -30.48 -37.59 2.13
CA PRO A 8 -29.36 -37.31 1.22
C PRO A 8 -28.03 -37.77 1.83
N THR A 9 -27.32 -38.62 1.08
CA THR A 9 -25.98 -39.09 1.38
C THR A 9 -25.02 -37.93 1.24
N SER A 10 -24.47 -37.48 2.38
CA SER A 10 -23.37 -36.51 2.38
C SER A 10 -22.08 -37.14 1.86
N VAL A 11 -21.63 -36.71 0.70
CA VAL A 11 -20.30 -37.08 0.16
C VAL A 11 -19.26 -36.21 0.86
N PHE A 12 -18.53 -36.78 1.83
CA PHE A 12 -17.33 -36.17 2.35
C PHE A 12 -16.22 -36.33 1.30
N VAL A 13 -15.87 -35.25 0.61
CA VAL A 13 -14.64 -35.15 -0.16
C VAL A 13 -13.51 -34.85 0.83
N THR A 14 -12.71 -35.88 1.14
CA THR A 14 -11.46 -35.70 1.90
C THR A 14 -10.49 -34.97 0.99
N ALA A 15 -10.30 -33.67 1.21
CA ALA A 15 -9.23 -32.93 0.57
C ALA A 15 -7.89 -33.44 1.12
N LYS A 16 -7.16 -34.20 0.29
CA LYS A 16 -5.76 -34.51 0.54
C LYS A 16 -4.98 -33.19 0.51
N ALA A 17 -4.28 -32.87 1.58
CA ALA A 17 -3.40 -31.70 1.61
C ALA A 17 -2.47 -31.74 0.40
N ALA A 18 -2.65 -30.80 -0.52
CA ALA A 18 -1.73 -30.63 -1.64
C ALA A 18 -0.42 -30.11 -1.08
N THR A 19 0.64 -30.90 -1.21
CA THR A 19 2.01 -30.45 -1.09
C THR A 19 2.20 -29.28 -2.06
N ARG A 20 2.72 -28.16 -1.59
CA ARG A 20 3.09 -27.00 -2.42
C ARG A 20 3.99 -27.50 -3.55
N THR A 21 3.46 -27.52 -4.78
CA THR A 21 4.24 -27.77 -5.98
C THR A 21 5.07 -26.52 -6.28
N SER A 22 6.32 -26.72 -6.66
CA SER A 22 7.21 -25.64 -7.11
C SER A 22 6.66 -24.99 -8.39
N PRO A 23 7.02 -23.71 -8.71
CA PRO A 23 6.56 -23.02 -9.90
C PRO A 23 6.77 -23.76 -11.22
N GLU A 24 7.62 -24.78 -11.24
CA GLU A 24 8.00 -25.55 -12.43
C GLU A 24 6.89 -26.49 -12.95
N GLU A 25 5.86 -26.82 -12.15
CA GLU A 25 4.81 -27.79 -12.55
C GLU A 25 3.63 -27.19 -13.34
N ASN A 26 3.54 -25.86 -13.50
CA ASN A 26 2.45 -25.18 -14.23
C ASN A 26 2.90 -24.63 -15.60
N VAL A 27 3.88 -25.23 -16.25
CA VAL A 27 4.35 -24.83 -17.58
C VAL A 27 3.38 -25.38 -18.63
N VAL A 28 2.56 -24.53 -19.24
CA VAL A 28 1.85 -24.84 -20.46
C VAL A 28 2.67 -24.33 -21.64
N LEU A 29 3.38 -25.25 -22.31
CA LEU A 29 4.09 -24.94 -23.56
C LEU A 29 3.10 -24.60 -24.64
N ARG A 30 2.95 -23.32 -25.02
CA ARG A 30 2.40 -22.92 -26.31
C ARG A 30 3.53 -23.03 -27.33
N ALA A 31 3.67 -24.17 -27.98
CA ALA A 31 4.53 -24.34 -29.12
C ALA A 31 3.87 -23.69 -30.34
N THR A 32 4.21 -22.44 -30.65
CA THR A 32 4.13 -21.93 -31.99
C THR A 32 5.49 -22.14 -32.63
N ALA A 33 5.55 -23.14 -33.53
CA ALA A 33 6.76 -23.42 -34.30
C ALA A 33 7.04 -22.27 -35.23
N ASP A 34 7.99 -21.41 -34.88
CA ASP A 34 8.74 -20.61 -35.86
C ASP A 34 10.24 -20.77 -35.55
N ALA A 35 10.97 -21.19 -36.58
CA ALA A 35 12.33 -21.68 -36.44
C ALA A 35 13.28 -20.50 -36.14
N GLY A 36 13.85 -20.50 -34.92
CA GLY A 36 15.05 -19.72 -34.63
C GLY A 36 15.09 -18.84 -33.40
N GLN A 37 13.99 -18.68 -32.65
CA GLN A 37 14.02 -18.00 -31.34
C GLN A 37 13.71 -19.01 -30.23
N THR A 38 14.62 -19.18 -29.28
CA THR A 38 14.33 -19.83 -27.99
C THR A 38 13.39 -18.93 -27.21
N THR A 39 12.08 -19.08 -27.43
CA THR A 39 11.08 -18.40 -26.60
C THR A 39 11.16 -18.98 -25.19
N GLN A 40 11.38 -18.14 -24.18
CA GLN A 40 11.24 -18.57 -22.80
C GLN A 40 9.79 -19.07 -22.59
N PRO A 41 9.59 -20.13 -21.77
CA PRO A 41 8.26 -20.64 -21.49
C PRO A 41 7.42 -19.57 -20.79
N THR A 42 6.22 -19.33 -21.29
CA THR A 42 5.23 -18.43 -20.65
C THR A 42 4.47 -19.20 -19.59
N PHE A 43 4.38 -18.65 -18.38
CA PHE A 43 3.71 -19.26 -17.23
C PHE A 43 2.30 -18.72 -17.07
N LEU A 44 1.31 -19.63 -16.98
CA LEU A 44 -0.07 -19.23 -16.65
C LEU A 44 -0.16 -18.75 -15.21
N VAL A 45 -0.90 -17.65 -15.02
CA VAL A 45 -1.21 -17.13 -13.69
C VAL A 45 -2.52 -17.74 -13.19
N THR A 46 -2.46 -18.28 -11.98
CA THR A 46 -3.58 -18.87 -11.23
C THR A 46 -3.67 -18.20 -9.86
N ALA A 47 -4.69 -18.52 -9.06
CA ALA A 47 -4.77 -18.03 -7.68
C ALA A 47 -3.56 -18.46 -6.81
N ASP A 48 -2.93 -19.60 -7.14
CA ASP A 48 -1.84 -20.17 -6.33
C ASP A 48 -0.51 -19.41 -6.53
N ASN A 49 -0.29 -18.80 -7.70
CA ASN A 49 0.95 -18.11 -8.03
C ASN A 49 0.75 -16.59 -8.28
N PHE A 50 -0.48 -16.08 -8.15
CA PHE A 50 -0.82 -14.69 -8.43
C PHE A 50 0.02 -13.69 -7.62
N VAL A 51 0.23 -13.96 -6.32
CA VAL A 51 0.98 -13.05 -5.43
C VAL A 51 2.39 -12.82 -5.99
N ARG A 52 3.07 -13.89 -6.42
CA ARG A 52 4.40 -13.84 -7.02
C ARG A 52 4.34 -13.12 -8.37
N ALA A 53 3.43 -13.50 -9.24
CA ALA A 53 3.29 -12.91 -10.58
C ALA A 53 2.99 -11.40 -10.53
N GLU A 54 2.15 -10.95 -9.59
CA GLU A 54 1.84 -9.53 -9.39
C GLU A 54 3.04 -8.76 -8.84
N SER A 55 3.79 -9.34 -7.89
CA SER A 55 5.01 -8.73 -7.37
C SER A 55 6.10 -8.64 -8.42
N ASP A 56 6.33 -9.70 -9.20
CA ASP A 56 7.31 -9.72 -10.28
C ASP A 56 6.98 -8.66 -11.35
N ARG A 57 5.70 -8.55 -11.73
CA ARG A 57 5.22 -7.52 -12.66
C ARG A 57 5.50 -6.12 -12.13
N LEU A 58 5.24 -5.90 -10.84
CA LEU A 58 5.51 -4.63 -10.21
C LEU A 58 7.02 -4.32 -10.17
N PHE A 59 7.85 -5.29 -9.77
CA PHE A 59 9.31 -5.13 -9.73
C PHE A 59 9.87 -4.82 -11.12
N ALA A 60 9.37 -5.51 -12.15
CA ALA A 60 9.74 -5.23 -13.53
C ALA A 60 9.35 -3.82 -13.99
N SER A 61 8.22 -3.28 -13.51
CA SER A 61 7.78 -1.93 -13.87
C SER A 61 8.73 -0.83 -13.36
N PHE A 62 9.53 -1.11 -12.35
CA PHE A 62 10.57 -0.20 -11.85
C PHE A 62 11.93 -0.38 -12.53
N TYR A 63 12.09 -1.43 -13.35
CA TYR A 63 13.32 -1.64 -14.11
C TYR A 63 13.36 -0.79 -15.39
N PRO A 64 14.47 -0.15 -15.75
CA PRO A 64 15.77 -0.12 -15.06
C PRO A 64 15.96 1.08 -14.10
N GLN A 65 14.95 1.92 -13.92
CA GLN A 65 15.09 3.21 -13.21
C GLN A 65 15.41 3.02 -11.72
N ALA A 66 14.86 1.98 -11.10
CA ALA A 66 14.98 1.69 -9.68
C ALA A 66 15.62 0.33 -9.36
N PHE A 67 16.36 -0.28 -10.29
CA PHE A 67 17.07 -1.54 -10.03
C PHE A 67 18.48 -1.29 -9.51
N GLY A 68 18.79 -1.80 -8.30
CA GLY A 68 20.06 -1.57 -7.60
C GLY A 68 20.26 -0.15 -7.09
N LYS A 69 19.26 0.73 -7.20
CA LYS A 69 19.31 2.13 -6.78
C LYS A 69 17.90 2.66 -6.52
N PHE A 70 17.78 3.74 -5.76
CA PHE A 70 16.50 4.42 -5.59
C PHE A 70 16.13 5.29 -6.78
N GLN A 71 14.87 5.19 -7.21
CA GLN A 71 14.22 6.18 -8.06
C GLN A 71 13.44 7.14 -7.16
N HIS A 72 13.89 8.38 -7.05
CA HIS A 72 13.24 9.38 -6.20
C HIS A 72 12.13 10.09 -6.97
N PHE A 73 10.88 9.88 -6.57
CA PHE A 73 9.76 10.70 -7.00
C PHE A 73 9.78 12.02 -6.24
N ARG A 74 9.97 13.13 -6.97
CA ARG A 74 10.14 14.47 -6.40
C ARG A 74 8.83 15.23 -6.20
N ALA A 75 7.72 14.63 -6.60
CA ALA A 75 6.37 15.18 -6.42
C ALA A 75 5.48 14.14 -5.77
N LEU A 76 4.41 14.61 -5.15
CA LEU A 76 3.35 13.73 -4.67
C LEU A 76 2.70 13.01 -5.86
N ALA A 77 2.06 11.89 -5.55
CA ALA A 77 1.34 11.10 -6.55
C ALA A 77 0.39 11.95 -7.40
N SER A 78 0.39 11.70 -8.73
CA SER A 78 -0.41 12.45 -9.69
C SER A 78 -1.91 12.36 -9.37
N LEU A 79 -2.63 13.44 -9.66
CA LEU A 79 -4.10 13.47 -9.62
C LEU A 79 -4.69 13.07 -10.98
N ASP A 80 -3.91 13.16 -12.05
CA ASP A 80 -4.33 12.82 -13.42
C ASP A 80 -4.17 11.33 -13.71
N GLU A 81 -3.16 10.71 -13.09
CA GLU A 81 -2.82 9.30 -13.29
C GLU A 81 -2.86 8.58 -11.94
N GLN A 82 -4.06 8.19 -11.53
CA GLN A 82 -4.26 7.47 -10.28
C GLN A 82 -4.39 5.97 -10.56
N HIS A 83 -3.29 5.23 -10.41
CA HIS A 83 -3.21 3.81 -10.73
C HIS A 83 -3.81 2.89 -9.65
N VAL A 84 -4.00 3.41 -8.44
CA VAL A 84 -4.55 2.67 -7.29
C VAL A 84 -5.61 3.51 -6.58
N GLN A 85 -6.63 2.84 -6.05
CA GLN A 85 -7.61 3.46 -5.18
C GLN A 85 -6.98 3.90 -3.86
N ARG A 86 -7.49 4.97 -3.26
CA ARG A 86 -7.05 5.52 -1.97
C ARG A 86 -5.54 5.76 -1.92
N GLN A 87 -5.00 6.27 -3.02
CA GLN A 87 -3.59 6.63 -3.14
C GLN A 87 -3.17 7.58 -2.01
N ASN A 88 -1.93 7.44 -1.53
CA ASN A 88 -1.36 8.35 -0.53
C ASN A 88 -0.75 9.58 -1.19
N ARG A 89 -1.03 10.76 -0.62
CA ARG A 89 -0.45 12.04 -1.02
C ARG A 89 0.17 12.82 0.16
N ASP A 90 0.56 12.11 1.22
CA ASP A 90 1.23 12.72 2.38
C ASP A 90 2.76 12.66 2.27
N THR A 91 3.29 11.68 1.52
CA THR A 91 4.72 11.40 1.48
C THR A 91 5.26 11.38 0.05
N LEU A 92 6.54 11.76 -0.10
CA LEU A 92 7.31 11.42 -1.29
C LEU A 92 7.74 9.96 -1.21
N TYR A 93 7.79 9.31 -2.36
CA TYR A 93 8.18 7.90 -2.49
C TYR A 93 9.52 7.76 -3.21
N SER A 94 10.29 6.77 -2.80
CA SER A 94 11.48 6.34 -3.52
C SER A 94 11.54 4.81 -3.48
N PRO A 95 11.10 4.11 -4.54
CA PRO A 95 11.26 2.67 -4.66
C PRO A 95 12.67 2.30 -5.11
N ALA A 96 13.12 1.12 -4.70
CA ALA A 96 14.28 0.43 -5.25
C ALA A 96 14.03 -1.08 -5.25
N VAL A 97 14.48 -1.78 -6.28
CA VAL A 97 14.45 -3.26 -6.35
C VAL A 97 15.89 -3.76 -6.28
N PHE A 98 16.14 -4.73 -5.42
CA PHE A 98 17.46 -5.30 -5.22
C PHE A 98 17.48 -6.80 -5.49
N ASP A 99 18.50 -7.29 -6.22
CA ASP A 99 18.83 -8.71 -6.35
C ASP A 99 19.71 -9.13 -5.15
N LEU A 100 19.12 -9.83 -4.19
CA LEU A 100 19.79 -10.22 -2.96
C LEU A 100 20.67 -11.46 -3.11
N ASP A 101 20.59 -12.16 -4.25
CA ASP A 101 21.53 -13.21 -4.61
C ASP A 101 22.87 -12.61 -5.10
N ALA A 102 22.89 -11.36 -5.54
CA ALA A 102 24.11 -10.61 -5.84
C ALA A 102 24.84 -10.11 -4.58
N GLY A 103 24.26 -10.32 -3.41
CA GLY A 103 24.77 -9.94 -2.10
C GLY A 103 23.84 -9.06 -1.28
N PRO A 104 24.13 -8.89 0.02
CA PRO A 104 23.34 -7.98 0.86
C PRO A 104 23.48 -6.53 0.38
N VAL A 105 22.44 -5.74 0.60
CA VAL A 105 22.47 -4.30 0.36
C VAL A 105 22.44 -3.57 1.69
N THR A 106 23.34 -2.61 1.86
CA THR A 106 23.34 -1.65 2.98
C THR A 106 22.78 -0.32 2.48
N ILE A 107 21.76 0.17 3.16
CA ILE A 107 21.11 1.46 2.85
C ILE A 107 21.35 2.37 4.02
N SER A 108 22.10 3.45 3.79
CA SER A 108 22.37 4.48 4.82
C SER A 108 21.34 5.59 4.68
N LEU A 109 20.53 5.78 5.72
CA LEU A 109 19.55 6.85 5.82
C LEU A 109 20.12 8.05 6.55
N PRO A 110 19.90 9.29 6.04
CA PRO A 110 20.28 10.52 6.73
C PRO A 110 19.43 10.73 7.99
N ASP A 111 19.87 11.63 8.86
CA ASP A 111 19.06 12.08 9.99
C ASP A 111 17.95 13.03 9.50
N ALA A 112 16.71 12.59 9.65
CA ALA A 112 15.53 13.36 9.33
C ALA A 112 14.97 14.16 10.52
N GLY A 113 15.63 14.12 11.68
CA GLY A 113 15.16 14.73 12.91
C GLY A 113 13.80 14.14 13.33
N LEU A 114 12.81 15.03 13.52
CA LEU A 114 11.45 14.62 13.87
C LEU A 114 10.55 14.31 12.66
N ARG A 115 11.05 14.46 11.44
CA ARG A 115 10.29 14.18 10.22
C ARG A 115 10.08 12.67 10.07
N PHE A 116 8.85 12.27 9.79
CA PHE A 116 8.57 10.88 9.45
C PHE A 116 9.33 10.48 8.18
N MET A 117 10.19 9.51 8.34
CA MET A 117 10.90 8.82 7.27
C MET A 117 10.90 7.33 7.57
N THR A 118 10.58 6.51 6.59
CA THR A 118 10.55 5.05 6.75
C THR A 118 11.09 4.34 5.54
N LEU A 119 11.80 3.25 5.79
CA LEU A 119 12.28 2.28 4.82
C LEU A 119 11.51 0.98 5.01
N THR A 120 10.62 0.63 4.10
CA THR A 120 9.82 -0.60 4.18
C THR A 120 10.28 -1.60 3.14
N VAL A 121 10.52 -2.84 3.56
CA VAL A 121 10.95 -3.94 2.69
C VAL A 121 9.74 -4.80 2.34
N PHE A 122 9.56 -5.10 1.06
CA PHE A 122 8.57 -6.05 0.53
C PHE A 122 9.30 -7.12 -0.26
N ASN A 123 8.95 -8.38 -0.04
CA ASN A 123 9.52 -9.48 -0.80
C ASN A 123 8.65 -9.86 -2.01
N GLU A 124 9.11 -10.81 -2.84
CA GLU A 124 8.36 -11.24 -4.03
C GLU A 124 7.04 -11.96 -3.71
N ASP A 125 6.86 -12.44 -2.48
CA ASP A 125 5.60 -13.03 -2.01
C ASP A 125 4.72 -11.99 -1.30
N HIS A 126 4.99 -10.69 -1.51
CA HIS A 126 4.27 -9.56 -0.92
C HIS A 126 4.25 -9.54 0.62
N TYR A 127 5.11 -10.32 1.28
CA TYR A 127 5.31 -10.19 2.72
C TYR A 127 6.13 -8.94 3.03
N THR A 128 5.97 -8.44 4.26
CA THR A 128 6.69 -7.26 4.77
C THR A 128 7.70 -7.71 5.84
N PRO A 129 8.95 -8.06 5.46
CA PRO A 129 9.99 -8.49 6.41
C PRO A 129 10.34 -7.45 7.47
N GLY A 130 10.19 -6.17 7.15
CA GLY A 130 10.44 -5.11 8.11
C GLY A 130 10.16 -3.71 7.58
N SER A 131 9.95 -2.80 8.55
CA SER A 131 9.97 -1.36 8.35
C SER A 131 10.98 -0.77 9.33
N GLU A 132 11.88 0.04 8.81
CA GLU A 132 12.94 0.70 9.57
C GLU A 132 12.67 2.19 9.65
N TYR A 133 13.03 2.77 10.79
CA TYR A 133 12.84 4.18 11.11
C TYR A 133 14.13 4.75 11.68
N GLY A 134 14.39 6.02 11.42
CA GLY A 134 15.58 6.69 11.91
C GLY A 134 16.78 6.60 10.95
N SER A 135 17.83 7.35 11.30
CA SER A 135 19.09 7.42 10.55
C SER A 135 19.99 6.20 10.80
N GLY A 136 20.97 6.01 9.94
CA GLY A 136 21.98 4.98 10.05
C GLY A 136 21.90 3.91 8.96
N GLU A 137 22.63 2.83 9.17
CA GLU A 137 22.73 1.73 8.20
C GLU A 137 21.69 0.66 8.43
N HIS A 138 20.97 0.32 7.36
CA HIS A 138 19.95 -0.73 7.35
C HIS A 138 20.34 -1.79 6.32
N VAL A 139 20.49 -3.04 6.77
CA VAL A 139 20.90 -4.14 5.91
C VAL A 139 19.70 -4.98 5.50
N VAL A 140 19.51 -5.10 4.18
CA VAL A 140 18.55 -6.03 3.56
C VAL A 140 19.35 -7.18 2.93
N ASN A 141 19.01 -8.41 3.29
CA ASN A 141 19.67 -9.60 2.78
C ASN A 141 18.66 -10.70 2.43
N ARG A 142 19.12 -11.69 1.71
CA ARG A 142 18.34 -12.84 1.21
C ARG A 142 17.63 -13.62 2.33
N GLU A 143 18.31 -13.80 3.46
CA GLU A 143 17.78 -14.56 4.60
C GLU A 143 16.58 -13.85 5.23
N LYS A 144 16.72 -12.54 5.50
CA LYS A 144 15.61 -11.73 6.08
C LYS A 144 14.47 -11.52 5.10
N ALA A 145 14.79 -11.26 3.83
CA ALA A 145 13.77 -11.03 2.80
C ALA A 145 12.98 -12.31 2.48
N GLY A 146 13.61 -13.48 2.52
CA GLY A 146 13.01 -14.77 2.18
C GLY A 146 12.90 -15.04 0.68
N THR A 147 13.12 -14.06 -0.20
CA THR A 147 13.07 -14.16 -1.67
C THR A 147 14.30 -13.53 -2.31
N ARG A 148 14.57 -13.86 -3.59
CA ARG A 148 15.72 -13.33 -4.34
C ARG A 148 15.66 -11.82 -4.48
N TYR A 149 14.51 -11.31 -4.90
CA TYR A 149 14.31 -9.89 -5.04
C TYR A 149 13.55 -9.33 -3.84
N ALA A 150 13.86 -8.08 -3.53
CA ALA A 150 13.10 -7.28 -2.59
C ALA A 150 12.87 -5.89 -3.17
N LEU A 151 11.65 -5.38 -3.03
CA LEU A 151 11.34 -3.97 -3.24
C LEU A 151 11.49 -3.26 -1.91
N VAL A 152 12.30 -2.20 -1.89
CA VAL A 152 12.48 -1.32 -0.74
C VAL A 152 11.83 0.02 -1.07
N ALA A 153 10.87 0.44 -0.25
CA ALA A 153 10.16 1.69 -0.41
C ALA A 153 10.57 2.68 0.69
N LEU A 154 11.27 3.74 0.32
CA LEU A 154 11.49 4.90 1.19
C LEU A 154 10.29 5.85 1.07
N ARG A 155 9.78 6.33 2.22
CA ARG A 155 8.70 7.32 2.29
C ARG A 155 9.12 8.47 3.21
N ILE A 156 8.94 9.71 2.77
CA ILE A 156 9.30 10.92 3.52
C ILE A 156 8.08 11.83 3.56
N LEU A 157 7.61 12.17 4.76
CA LEU A 157 6.50 13.13 4.96
C LEU A 157 6.91 14.52 4.46
N VAL A 158 6.01 15.19 3.75
CA VAL A 158 6.27 16.52 3.16
C VAL A 158 5.04 17.41 3.24
N ASP A 159 5.26 18.70 3.48
CA ASP A 159 4.26 19.73 3.20
C ASP A 159 4.44 20.24 1.76
N PRO A 160 3.55 19.85 0.84
CA PRO A 160 3.66 20.25 -0.56
C PRO A 160 3.41 21.74 -0.80
N ASN A 161 2.89 22.45 0.19
CA ASN A 161 2.58 23.89 0.11
C ASN A 161 3.73 24.76 0.61
N ASP A 162 4.75 24.17 1.25
CA ASP A 162 5.95 24.87 1.69
C ASP A 162 7.16 24.46 0.82
N PRO A 163 7.63 25.34 -0.09
CA PRO A 163 8.80 25.06 -0.93
C PRO A 163 10.07 24.73 -0.15
N LYS A 164 10.23 25.25 1.08
CA LYS A 164 11.39 24.94 1.93
C LYS A 164 11.30 23.53 2.48
N ASP A 165 10.10 23.11 2.85
CA ASP A 165 9.85 21.76 3.32
C ASP A 165 10.04 20.73 2.20
N VAL A 166 9.57 21.04 1.00
CA VAL A 166 9.81 20.24 -0.21
C VAL A 166 11.32 20.12 -0.50
N ALA A 167 12.05 21.23 -0.45
CA ALA A 167 13.51 21.21 -0.66
C ALA A 167 14.23 20.35 0.41
N THR A 168 13.78 20.42 1.67
CA THR A 168 14.30 19.58 2.75
C THR A 168 14.03 18.09 2.50
N ALA A 169 12.82 17.75 2.09
CA ALA A 169 12.48 16.36 1.76
C ALA A 169 13.30 15.82 0.56
N HIS A 170 13.55 16.66 -0.46
CA HIS A 170 14.43 16.31 -1.59
C HIS A 170 15.88 16.11 -1.13
N ALA A 171 16.39 16.97 -0.26
CA ALA A 171 17.75 16.82 0.28
C ALA A 171 17.91 15.51 1.08
N LEU A 172 16.89 15.11 1.82
CA LEU A 172 16.87 13.81 2.50
C LEU A 172 16.86 12.65 1.50
N GLN A 173 16.09 12.73 0.41
CA GLN A 173 16.15 11.73 -0.65
C GLN A 173 17.56 11.63 -1.26
N ASP A 174 18.19 12.79 -1.57
CA ASP A 174 19.51 12.86 -2.19
C ASP A 174 20.64 12.34 -1.28
N ALA A 175 20.45 12.40 0.04
CA ALA A 175 21.41 11.95 1.03
C ALA A 175 21.33 10.43 1.33
N VAL A 176 20.38 9.70 0.73
CA VAL A 176 20.29 8.24 0.86
C VAL A 176 21.41 7.58 0.07
N VAL A 177 22.20 6.74 0.74
CA VAL A 177 23.32 6.02 0.11
C VAL A 177 23.01 4.54 0.06
N VAL A 178 23.23 3.93 -1.11
CA VAL A 178 23.08 2.47 -1.32
C VAL A 178 24.46 1.88 -1.55
N HIS A 179 24.78 0.83 -0.81
CA HIS A 179 26.00 0.05 -1.01
C HIS A 179 25.63 -1.43 -1.21
N GLN A 180 25.96 -1.95 -2.39
CA GLN A 180 25.87 -3.37 -2.76
C GLN A 180 27.04 -3.70 -3.68
N SER A 181 27.65 -4.86 -3.49
CA SER A 181 28.86 -5.27 -4.26
C SER A 181 28.59 -5.40 -5.77
N SER A 182 27.39 -5.77 -6.13
CA SER A 182 26.91 -5.85 -7.51
C SER A 182 25.40 -5.62 -7.51
N PRO A 183 24.83 -4.91 -8.51
CA PRO A 183 23.39 -4.76 -8.63
C PRO A 183 22.68 -6.08 -9.00
N GLY A 184 23.42 -7.09 -9.48
CA GLY A 184 22.84 -8.32 -10.01
C GLY A 184 22.10 -8.11 -11.33
N ARG A 185 21.04 -8.88 -11.55
CA ARG A 185 20.21 -8.84 -12.75
C ARG A 185 18.76 -9.18 -12.42
N LEU A 186 17.82 -8.63 -13.16
CA LEU A 186 16.41 -8.97 -13.03
C LEU A 186 16.07 -10.15 -13.95
N GLU A 187 15.78 -11.29 -13.36
CA GLU A 187 15.37 -12.53 -14.04
C GLU A 187 14.05 -12.98 -13.43
N ILE A 188 12.95 -12.63 -14.04
CA ILE A 188 11.62 -13.03 -13.63
C ILE A 188 10.98 -13.90 -14.71
N PRO A 189 10.05 -14.81 -14.35
CA PRO A 189 9.30 -15.60 -15.32
C PRO A 189 8.52 -14.73 -16.29
N ASP A 190 8.33 -15.24 -17.52
CA ASP A 190 7.40 -14.63 -18.48
C ASP A 190 5.97 -15.03 -18.10
N TRP A 191 5.28 -14.15 -17.35
CA TRP A 191 3.91 -14.37 -16.89
C TRP A 191 2.88 -14.07 -17.97
N ASP A 192 1.90 -14.97 -18.20
CA ASP A 192 0.83 -14.75 -19.16
C ASP A 192 -0.09 -13.60 -18.71
N GLU A 193 -0.07 -12.49 -19.45
CA GLU A 193 -0.81 -11.28 -19.12
C GLU A 193 -2.34 -11.50 -19.09
N THR A 194 -2.85 -12.40 -19.95
CA THR A 194 -4.29 -12.66 -20.07
C THR A 194 -4.81 -13.34 -18.81
N SER A 195 -4.14 -14.41 -18.36
CA SER A 195 -4.52 -15.12 -17.14
C SER A 195 -4.24 -14.25 -15.90
N HIS A 196 -3.13 -13.50 -15.88
CA HIS A 196 -2.84 -12.54 -14.81
C HIS A 196 -3.97 -11.53 -14.65
N LYS A 197 -4.39 -10.87 -15.73
CA LYS A 197 -5.50 -9.92 -15.69
C LYS A 197 -6.80 -10.55 -15.21
N LYS A 198 -7.12 -11.76 -15.68
CA LYS A 198 -8.32 -12.49 -15.28
C LYS A 198 -8.36 -12.75 -13.76
N VAL A 199 -7.24 -13.20 -13.18
CA VAL A 199 -7.15 -13.44 -11.74
C VAL A 199 -7.23 -12.11 -10.97
N ARG A 200 -6.52 -11.08 -11.42
CA ARG A 200 -6.53 -9.76 -10.79
C ARG A 200 -7.95 -9.15 -10.77
N ASP A 201 -8.67 -9.21 -11.89
CA ASP A 201 -10.03 -8.68 -11.97
C ASP A 201 -10.98 -9.40 -10.97
N ALA A 202 -10.89 -10.73 -10.87
CA ALA A 202 -11.66 -11.51 -9.91
C ALA A 202 -11.33 -11.14 -8.45
N LEU A 203 -10.06 -10.99 -8.12
CA LEU A 203 -9.60 -10.58 -6.78
C LEU A 203 -10.01 -9.14 -6.46
N THR A 204 -10.05 -8.25 -7.45
CA THR A 204 -10.53 -6.87 -7.27
C THR A 204 -12.02 -6.84 -6.90
N VAL A 205 -12.83 -7.69 -7.53
CA VAL A 205 -14.25 -7.85 -7.17
C VAL A 205 -14.37 -8.35 -5.72
N LEU A 206 -13.60 -9.36 -5.33
CA LEU A 206 -13.57 -9.85 -3.95
C LEU A 206 -13.11 -8.78 -2.97
N GLY A 207 -12.11 -7.97 -3.35
CA GLY A 207 -11.60 -6.86 -2.54
C GLY A 207 -12.65 -5.83 -2.15
N SER A 208 -13.61 -5.57 -3.03
CA SER A 208 -14.73 -4.66 -2.76
C SER A 208 -15.66 -5.14 -1.64
N THR A 209 -15.61 -6.43 -1.28
CA THR A 209 -16.41 -7.02 -0.20
C THR A 209 -15.73 -6.98 1.16
N LEU A 210 -14.42 -6.66 1.21
CA LEU A 210 -13.69 -6.58 2.47
C LEU A 210 -14.03 -5.27 3.21
N PRO A 211 -14.36 -5.33 4.51
CA PRO A 211 -14.63 -4.14 5.30
C PRO A 211 -13.35 -3.33 5.58
N ASP A 212 -12.22 -4.00 5.65
CA ASP A 212 -10.89 -3.44 5.91
C ASP A 212 -9.78 -4.35 5.36
N PHE A 213 -8.53 -3.91 5.49
CA PHE A 213 -7.34 -4.67 5.09
C PHE A 213 -6.57 -5.27 6.27
N ASN A 214 -7.18 -5.34 7.45
CA ASN A 214 -6.53 -5.89 8.65
C ASN A 214 -6.12 -7.35 8.42
N GLY A 215 -4.91 -7.69 8.86
CA GLY A 215 -4.35 -9.03 8.71
C GLY A 215 -3.87 -9.40 7.30
N ALA A 216 -3.88 -8.44 6.34
CA ALA A 216 -3.41 -8.72 4.98
C ALA A 216 -1.89 -8.54 4.80
N ALA A 217 -1.24 -7.71 5.63
CA ALA A 217 0.20 -7.42 5.56
C ALA A 217 0.94 -7.91 6.81
N GLY A 218 2.13 -8.45 6.63
CA GLY A 218 2.96 -9.00 7.73
C GLY A 218 3.98 -10.01 7.24
N LEU A 219 4.44 -10.86 8.16
CA LEU A 219 5.32 -12.00 7.87
C LEU A 219 4.51 -13.25 7.50
N PRO A 220 5.15 -14.26 6.87
CA PRO A 220 4.56 -15.58 6.71
C PRO A 220 4.02 -16.13 8.04
N GLY A 221 2.77 -16.63 8.01
CA GLY A 221 2.08 -17.14 9.22
C GLY A 221 1.44 -16.07 10.11
N GLN A 222 1.66 -14.79 9.85
CA GLN A 222 1.01 -13.67 10.55
C GLN A 222 -0.17 -13.07 9.76
N VAL A 223 -0.27 -13.35 8.47
CA VAL A 223 -1.31 -12.83 7.60
C VAL A 223 -2.44 -13.85 7.41
N ASP A 224 -3.65 -13.37 7.23
CA ASP A 224 -4.75 -14.16 6.69
C ASP A 224 -4.48 -14.41 5.19
N PRO A 225 -4.35 -15.66 4.73
CA PRO A 225 -3.94 -15.95 3.36
C PRO A 225 -4.94 -15.49 2.31
N VAL A 226 -6.23 -15.46 2.63
CA VAL A 226 -7.27 -14.98 1.70
C VAL A 226 -7.19 -13.46 1.57
N ARG A 227 -7.07 -12.75 2.70
CA ARG A 227 -6.90 -11.29 2.70
C ARG A 227 -5.59 -10.87 2.03
N HIS A 228 -4.51 -11.60 2.28
CA HIS A 228 -3.21 -11.37 1.65
C HIS A 228 -3.29 -11.49 0.12
N LEU A 229 -3.89 -12.56 -0.40
CA LEU A 229 -4.12 -12.75 -1.83
C LEU A 229 -4.95 -11.63 -2.45
N ILE A 230 -6.08 -11.27 -1.83
CA ILE A 230 -6.97 -10.21 -2.32
C ILE A 230 -6.27 -8.85 -2.29
N VAL A 231 -5.56 -8.53 -1.20
CA VAL A 231 -4.90 -7.24 -1.03
C VAL A 231 -3.69 -7.10 -1.93
N THR A 232 -3.05 -8.19 -2.33
CA THR A 232 -2.02 -8.14 -3.38
C THR A 232 -2.55 -7.53 -4.68
N ALA A 233 -3.81 -7.81 -5.06
CA ALA A 233 -4.43 -7.21 -6.24
C ALA A 233 -4.92 -5.77 -6.03
N THR A 234 -5.34 -5.40 -4.80
CA THR A 234 -6.11 -4.17 -4.53
C THR A 234 -5.35 -3.12 -3.73
N GLY A 235 -4.25 -3.49 -3.10
CA GLY A 235 -3.49 -2.61 -2.20
C GLY A 235 -2.05 -3.07 -1.99
N TRP A 236 -1.35 -3.47 -3.06
CA TRP A 236 0.05 -3.90 -2.97
C TRP A 236 0.92 -2.87 -2.26
N GLY A 237 1.81 -3.33 -1.38
CA GLY A 237 2.68 -2.46 -0.58
C GLY A 237 2.02 -1.87 0.67
N LEU A 238 0.97 -2.54 1.17
CA LEU A 238 0.31 -2.17 2.43
C LEU A 238 1.29 -2.32 3.60
N ASN A 239 1.29 -1.34 4.51
CA ASN A 239 2.05 -1.43 5.76
C ASN A 239 1.41 -2.45 6.72
N THR A 240 2.22 -3.04 7.59
CA THR A 240 1.72 -3.86 8.69
C THR A 240 0.94 -3.03 9.71
N ALA A 241 0.06 -3.62 10.49
CA ALA A 241 -0.75 -2.89 11.47
C ALA A 241 0.09 -2.10 12.51
N LYS A 242 1.28 -2.59 12.86
CA LYS A 242 2.22 -1.88 13.75
C LYS A 242 2.82 -0.64 13.12
N ASP A 243 2.87 -0.57 11.78
CA ASP A 243 3.47 0.53 11.02
C ASP A 243 2.43 1.54 10.56
N ALA A 244 1.20 1.09 10.22
CA ALA A 244 0.08 1.99 9.91
C ALA A 244 -1.28 1.31 10.12
N VAL A 245 -2.24 2.09 10.63
CA VAL A 245 -3.66 1.72 10.67
C VAL A 245 -4.42 2.60 9.69
N TYR A 246 -5.33 1.97 8.95
CA TYR A 246 -6.15 2.61 7.92
C TYR A 246 -7.63 2.48 8.29
N LEU A 247 -8.32 3.61 8.45
CA LEU A 247 -9.74 3.67 8.75
C LEU A 247 -10.49 4.22 7.54
N ASN A 248 -11.25 3.37 6.88
CA ASN A 248 -12.14 3.78 5.79
C ASN A 248 -13.47 4.23 6.38
N VAL A 249 -13.87 5.47 6.13
CA VAL A 249 -15.12 6.04 6.64
C VAL A 249 -15.98 6.54 5.49
N THR A 250 -17.18 6.01 5.42
CA THR A 250 -18.23 6.51 4.51
C THR A 250 -19.33 7.13 5.36
N PRO A 251 -19.47 8.44 5.39
CA PRO A 251 -20.51 9.10 6.16
C PRO A 251 -21.91 8.71 5.70
N SER A 252 -22.85 8.62 6.64
CA SER A 252 -24.24 8.26 6.32
C SER A 252 -24.94 9.29 5.39
N ARG A 253 -24.50 10.55 5.41
CA ARG A 253 -24.91 11.62 4.50
C ARG A 253 -23.73 12.03 3.64
N ASN A 254 -23.44 11.29 2.59
CA ASN A 254 -22.40 11.60 1.60
C ASN A 254 -22.99 12.12 0.29
N ASP A 255 -24.01 12.98 0.40
CA ASP A 255 -24.76 13.58 -0.72
C ASP A 255 -23.94 14.61 -1.53
N GLY A 256 -22.79 15.05 -1.02
CA GLY A 256 -21.93 16.06 -1.64
C GLY A 256 -22.32 17.50 -1.30
N THR A 257 -23.34 17.71 -0.49
CA THR A 257 -23.84 19.05 -0.11
C THR A 257 -23.90 19.26 1.39
N THR A 258 -24.20 18.22 2.16
CA THR A 258 -24.22 18.29 3.63
C THR A 258 -22.82 18.48 4.18
N VAL A 259 -22.58 19.64 4.80
CA VAL A 259 -21.31 19.94 5.46
C VAL A 259 -21.12 19.05 6.68
N HIS A 260 -19.91 18.48 6.84
CA HIS A 260 -19.52 17.73 8.02
C HIS A 260 -18.31 18.37 8.68
N THR A 261 -18.18 18.15 9.99
CA THR A 261 -17.02 18.58 10.76
C THR A 261 -16.48 17.43 11.57
N LEU A 262 -15.16 17.41 11.76
CA LEU A 262 -14.43 16.47 12.59
C LEU A 262 -13.41 17.24 13.40
N THR A 263 -13.36 17.01 14.71
CA THR A 263 -12.30 17.57 15.56
C THR A 263 -11.30 16.50 15.91
N VAL A 264 -10.10 16.66 15.39
CA VAL A 264 -8.95 15.80 15.72
C VAL A 264 -8.36 16.31 17.03
N PRO A 265 -8.26 15.49 18.08
CA PRO A 265 -7.71 15.94 19.37
C PRO A 265 -6.22 16.30 19.26
N ALA A 266 -5.75 17.18 20.16
CA ALA A 266 -4.36 17.63 20.18
C ALA A 266 -3.35 16.48 20.35
N ALA A 267 -3.71 15.46 21.12
CA ALA A 267 -2.90 14.27 21.35
C ALA A 267 -3.52 13.06 20.67
N ILE A 268 -2.83 12.53 19.66
CA ILE A 268 -3.15 11.27 18.99
C ILE A 268 -2.04 10.28 19.34
N PRO A 269 -2.37 9.05 19.78
CA PRO A 269 -1.36 8.07 20.19
C PRO A 269 -0.67 7.40 18.99
N VAL A 270 0.11 8.19 18.25
CA VAL A 270 0.99 7.76 17.16
C VAL A 270 2.39 8.29 17.37
N ASP A 271 3.40 7.51 16.98
CA ASP A 271 4.81 7.94 16.99
C ASP A 271 5.27 8.47 15.61
N GLY A 272 4.44 8.28 14.60
CA GLY A 272 4.64 8.82 13.25
C GLY A 272 3.79 10.08 13.03
N PHE A 273 2.81 9.96 12.17
CA PHE A 273 1.88 11.06 11.87
C PHE A 273 0.48 10.51 11.61
N TRP A 274 -0.50 11.41 11.55
CA TRP A 274 -1.85 11.11 11.11
C TRP A 274 -2.20 11.90 9.86
N SER A 275 -3.10 11.35 9.04
CA SER A 275 -3.68 12.07 7.91
C SER A 275 -5.14 11.69 7.68
N ILE A 276 -5.86 12.61 7.03
CA ILE A 276 -7.21 12.43 6.54
C ILE A 276 -7.19 12.77 5.05
N SER A 277 -7.50 11.81 4.18
CA SER A 277 -7.59 12.01 2.74
C SER A 277 -9.01 11.81 2.27
N LEU A 278 -9.52 12.73 1.43
CA LEU A 278 -10.85 12.69 0.86
C LEU A 278 -10.84 12.05 -0.52
N TYR A 279 -11.82 11.18 -0.79
CA TYR A 279 -11.98 10.51 -2.09
C TYR A 279 -13.41 10.59 -2.59
N ASN A 280 -13.57 10.43 -3.90
CA ASN A 280 -14.87 10.24 -4.54
C ASN A 280 -15.46 8.84 -4.25
N ALA A 281 -16.63 8.54 -4.80
CA ALA A 281 -17.32 7.27 -4.58
C ALA A 281 -16.48 6.04 -4.95
N GLU A 282 -15.65 6.17 -5.98
CA GLU A 282 -14.78 5.11 -6.52
C GLU A 282 -13.45 5.00 -5.75
N GLY A 283 -13.16 5.90 -4.80
CA GLY A 283 -11.94 5.89 -4.01
C GLY A 283 -10.75 6.63 -4.65
N TYR A 284 -11.02 7.53 -5.57
CA TYR A 284 -10.00 8.38 -6.20
C TYR A 284 -10.09 9.83 -5.74
N PHE A 285 -8.98 10.55 -5.77
CA PHE A 285 -8.99 12.00 -5.59
C PHE A 285 -9.72 12.67 -6.73
N GLN A 286 -10.53 13.68 -6.44
CA GLN A 286 -11.18 14.52 -7.43
C GLN A 286 -10.60 15.93 -7.37
N LYS A 287 -10.11 16.44 -8.51
CA LYS A 287 -9.55 17.78 -8.62
C LYS A 287 -10.57 18.83 -8.14
N ASN A 288 -10.08 19.85 -7.45
CA ASN A 288 -10.86 20.96 -6.97
C ASN A 288 -10.05 22.26 -7.00
N ASP A 289 -10.75 23.41 -7.04
CA ASP A 289 -10.15 24.74 -7.19
C ASP A 289 -9.32 25.19 -5.97
N LEU A 290 -9.51 24.54 -4.81
CA LEU A 290 -8.73 24.82 -3.60
C LEU A 290 -7.46 23.99 -3.49
N ASN A 291 -7.22 23.07 -4.43
CA ASN A 291 -6.12 22.11 -4.38
C ASN A 291 -6.01 21.38 -3.03
N SER A 292 -7.15 21.12 -2.39
CA SER A 292 -7.27 20.55 -1.05
C SER A 292 -7.79 19.11 -1.12
N TYR A 293 -6.95 18.14 -0.76
CA TYR A 293 -7.20 16.70 -0.90
C TYR A 293 -6.95 15.91 0.37
N THR A 294 -6.02 16.41 1.20
CA THR A 294 -5.58 15.75 2.43
C THR A 294 -5.23 16.78 3.49
N VAL A 295 -5.46 16.42 4.74
CA VAL A 295 -5.05 17.18 5.93
C VAL A 295 -4.28 16.24 6.83
N ASN A 296 -3.09 16.64 7.28
CA ASN A 296 -2.27 15.86 8.21
C ASN A 296 -1.68 16.76 9.30
N ASN A 297 -0.97 16.18 10.26
CA ASN A 297 -0.40 16.94 11.39
C ASN A 297 0.63 18.01 11.00
N LEU A 298 1.21 17.92 9.78
CA LEU A 298 2.17 18.89 9.25
C LEU A 298 1.45 20.06 8.56
N THR A 299 0.44 19.75 7.73
CA THR A 299 -0.28 20.74 6.91
C THR A 299 -1.46 21.39 7.63
N ALA A 300 -1.93 20.80 8.73
CA ALA A 300 -3.11 21.26 9.44
C ALA A 300 -2.87 22.58 10.18
N LYS A 301 -3.81 23.51 10.04
CA LYS A 301 -3.91 24.66 10.93
C LYS A 301 -4.55 24.22 12.24
N LYS A 302 -3.81 24.36 13.34
CA LYS A 302 -4.24 23.96 14.70
C LYS A 302 -4.97 25.09 15.39
N ASP A 303 -5.95 24.72 16.21
CA ASP A 303 -6.60 25.60 17.16
C ASP A 303 -5.70 25.91 18.37
N PRO A 304 -6.01 26.95 19.21
CA PRO A 304 -5.17 27.32 20.34
C PRO A 304 -4.92 26.21 21.38
N ASP A 305 -5.83 25.26 21.48
CA ASP A 305 -5.71 24.08 22.36
C ASP A 305 -4.93 22.92 21.73
N GLY A 306 -4.43 23.11 20.49
CA GLY A 306 -3.68 22.12 19.73
C GLY A 306 -4.55 21.14 18.96
N SER A 307 -5.87 21.19 19.09
CA SER A 307 -6.78 20.38 18.28
C SER A 307 -6.82 20.87 16.82
N VAL A 308 -7.35 20.04 15.93
CA VAL A 308 -7.51 20.40 14.51
C VAL A 308 -8.97 20.18 14.11
N LYS A 309 -9.63 21.24 13.73
CA LYS A 309 -10.96 21.14 13.14
C LYS A 309 -10.84 20.95 11.63
N VAL A 310 -11.34 19.82 11.13
CA VAL A 310 -11.44 19.52 9.69
C VAL A 310 -12.89 19.70 9.26
N GLN A 311 -13.09 20.42 8.16
CA GLN A 311 -14.41 20.61 7.54
C GLN A 311 -14.47 19.87 6.22
N PHE A 312 -15.59 19.20 5.96
CA PHE A 312 -15.87 18.52 4.70
C PHE A 312 -17.06 19.21 4.04
N GLY A 313 -16.83 19.82 2.88
CA GLY A 313 -17.84 20.60 2.15
C GLY A 313 -18.02 22.02 2.66
N GLY A 314 -18.74 22.85 1.89
CA GLY A 314 -18.91 24.27 2.19
C GLY A 314 -17.57 25.02 2.27
N CYS A 315 -16.60 24.62 1.45
CA CYS A 315 -15.24 25.15 1.48
C CYS A 315 -15.16 26.50 0.74
N ASP A 316 -14.60 27.48 1.44
CA ASP A 316 -14.18 28.76 0.88
C ASP A 316 -12.68 28.96 1.16
N PRO A 317 -11.95 29.77 0.37
CA PRO A 317 -10.51 29.98 0.54
C PRO A 317 -10.06 30.44 1.95
N GLY A 318 -10.97 30.98 2.75
CA GLY A 318 -10.72 31.42 4.13
C GLY A 318 -10.89 30.34 5.19
N ILE A 319 -11.47 29.18 4.85
CA ILE A 319 -11.74 28.11 5.82
C ILE A 319 -10.56 27.15 5.87
N PRO A 320 -9.83 27.10 7.01
CA PRO A 320 -8.68 26.19 7.12
C PRO A 320 -9.12 24.74 7.20
N ASN A 321 -8.23 23.82 6.78
CA ASN A 321 -8.45 22.38 6.84
C ASN A 321 -9.77 21.93 6.19
N CYS A 322 -10.19 22.61 5.13
CA CYS A 322 -11.44 22.28 4.44
C CYS A 322 -11.17 21.38 3.24
N LEU A 323 -11.94 20.30 3.14
CA LEU A 323 -11.89 19.29 2.08
C LEU A 323 -13.19 19.37 1.26
N PRO A 324 -13.15 19.80 -0.02
CA PRO A 324 -14.33 19.91 -0.88
C PRO A 324 -14.94 18.56 -1.19
N ILE A 325 -16.19 18.33 -0.78
CA ILE A 325 -16.91 17.07 -0.97
C ILE A 325 -17.66 17.02 -2.31
N MET A 326 -17.96 15.80 -2.75
CA MET A 326 -18.78 15.47 -3.90
C MET A 326 -19.75 14.35 -3.55
N LYS A 327 -20.76 14.07 -4.38
CA LYS A 327 -21.71 12.99 -4.15
C LYS A 327 -20.98 11.64 -4.04
N GLY A 328 -21.30 10.87 -3.01
CA GLY A 328 -20.68 9.55 -2.75
C GLY A 328 -19.32 9.63 -2.07
N TRP A 329 -18.87 10.80 -1.61
CA TRP A 329 -17.57 10.97 -0.98
C TRP A 329 -17.36 10.04 0.23
N ASN A 330 -16.13 9.69 0.42
CA ASN A 330 -15.65 8.96 1.59
C ASN A 330 -14.27 9.48 1.96
N TYR A 331 -13.78 9.14 3.13
CA TYR A 331 -12.43 9.52 3.54
C TYR A 331 -11.71 8.38 4.21
N MET A 332 -10.38 8.43 4.16
CA MET A 332 -9.51 7.51 4.87
C MET A 332 -8.68 8.27 5.90
N VAL A 333 -8.69 7.77 7.13
CA VAL A 333 -7.74 8.18 8.17
C VAL A 333 -6.55 7.22 8.13
N ARG A 334 -5.34 7.76 8.15
CA ARG A 334 -4.11 6.99 8.29
C ARG A 334 -3.42 7.37 9.59
N LEU A 335 -3.06 6.38 10.38
CA LEU A 335 -2.37 6.52 11.65
C LEU A 335 -1.05 5.77 11.56
N TYR A 336 0.06 6.51 11.36
CA TYR A 336 1.39 5.91 11.17
C TYR A 336 2.11 5.71 12.48
N ARG A 337 2.72 4.54 12.67
CA ARG A 337 3.32 4.08 13.93
C ARG A 337 2.33 4.20 15.10
N PRO A 338 1.17 3.54 14.99
CA PRO A 338 0.13 3.61 16.03
C PRO A 338 0.65 2.99 17.32
N ARG A 339 0.34 3.63 18.44
CA ARG A 339 0.63 3.10 19.78
C ARG A 339 -0.38 2.01 20.16
N PRO A 340 -0.09 1.22 21.22
CA PRO A 340 -0.95 0.12 21.65
C PRO A 340 -2.42 0.50 21.87
N GLU A 341 -2.71 1.73 22.30
CA GLU A 341 -4.07 2.20 22.56
C GLU A 341 -4.95 2.23 21.32
N ILE A 342 -4.36 2.45 20.12
CA ILE A 342 -5.05 2.34 18.83
C ILE A 342 -5.20 0.88 18.45
N LEU A 343 -4.11 0.09 18.56
CA LEU A 343 -4.07 -1.30 18.12
C LEU A 343 -5.02 -2.21 18.90
N ASN A 344 -5.24 -1.93 20.18
CA ASN A 344 -6.15 -2.70 21.05
C ASN A 344 -7.57 -2.10 21.12
N GLY A 345 -7.86 -1.01 20.40
CA GLY A 345 -9.17 -0.38 20.33
C GLY A 345 -9.57 0.46 21.54
N GLN A 346 -8.65 0.69 22.49
CA GLN A 346 -8.91 1.57 23.65
C GLN A 346 -9.08 3.03 23.23
N TRP A 347 -8.36 3.44 22.21
CA TRP A 347 -8.50 4.76 21.61
C TRP A 347 -9.05 4.64 20.19
N LYS A 348 -10.04 5.47 19.86
CA LYS A 348 -10.65 5.50 18.52
C LYS A 348 -10.55 6.90 17.94
N PHE A 349 -10.20 6.96 16.68
CA PHE A 349 -10.22 8.21 15.94
C PHE A 349 -11.67 8.73 15.82
N PRO A 350 -11.94 10.02 16.03
CA PRO A 350 -13.28 10.57 15.93
C PRO A 350 -13.82 10.52 14.50
N ASP A 351 -15.14 10.40 14.36
CA ASP A 351 -15.84 10.41 13.08
C ASP A 351 -16.36 11.81 12.73
N ALA A 352 -16.39 12.10 11.42
CA ALA A 352 -17.03 13.30 10.91
C ALA A 352 -18.54 13.28 11.17
N GLN A 353 -19.06 14.39 11.68
CA GLN A 353 -20.49 14.59 11.97
C GLN A 353 -21.09 15.70 11.11
N PRO A 354 -22.35 15.59 10.66
CA PRO A 354 -23.03 16.69 9.99
C PRO A 354 -22.96 17.96 10.84
N ALA A 355 -22.58 19.08 10.20
CA ALA A 355 -22.59 20.37 10.85
C ALA A 355 -24.06 20.75 11.21
N ARG A 356 -24.25 21.28 12.42
CA ARG A 356 -25.56 21.72 12.90
C ARG A 356 -25.96 23.07 12.33
#